data_f862f0554da0fa9b05c9cf09c9d9b047
#
_entry.id   f862f0554da0fa9b05c9cf09c9d9b047
#
_cell.length_a   1.000
_cell.length_b   1.000
_cell.length_c   1.000
_cell.angle_alpha   90.00
_cell.angle_beta   90.00
_cell.angle_gamma   90.00
#
_symmetry.space_group_name_H-M   'P 1'
#
loop_
_entity.id
_entity.type
_entity.pdbx_description
1 polymer ?
#
loop_
_entity_poly.entity_id
_entity_poly.type
_entity_poly.pdbx_seq_one_letter_code
_entity_poly.pdbx_strand_id
1 'polypeptide(L)'
;MSEIEDIDAAQLDSYVEKGKPVLLLIWRKGCDQCRRFKPVFNQLPQAYPEATFLSMSMFNSMENLRLAEKYEKDTTPITLVFCKGIHLGTFVGYYSLLDFRSKLGEVFEENQC
;
A
#
# COMPACT_ATOMS: atom_id res chain seq x y z
N MET A 1 11.77 15.89 -2.13
CA MET A 1 10.72 15.48 -1.18
C MET A 1 10.12 14.16 -1.58
N SER A 2 9.95 13.28 -0.61
CA SER A 2 9.30 12.00 -0.88
C SER A 2 7.80 12.20 -0.98
N GLU A 3 7.18 11.62 -2.00
CA GLU A 3 5.73 11.60 -2.14
C GLU A 3 5.11 10.45 -1.36
N ILE A 4 5.95 9.64 -0.72
CA ILE A 4 5.52 8.50 0.09
C ILE A 4 5.86 8.78 1.54
N GLU A 5 4.86 8.72 2.39
CA GLU A 5 5.03 9.01 3.81
C GLU A 5 5.13 7.72 4.60
N ASP A 6 6.12 7.64 5.50
CA ASP A 6 6.27 6.48 6.38
C ASP A 6 5.35 6.67 7.58
N ILE A 7 4.56 5.64 7.87
CA ILE A 7 3.61 5.67 8.98
C ILE A 7 3.71 4.42 9.84
N ASP A 8 3.07 4.47 10.99
CA ASP A 8 2.78 3.30 11.81
C ASP A 8 1.27 3.02 11.74
N ALA A 9 0.88 1.82 12.17
CA ALA A 9 -0.50 1.35 12.06
C ALA A 9 -1.52 2.31 12.65
N ALA A 10 -1.18 2.94 13.78
CA ALA A 10 -2.08 3.87 14.46
C ALA A 10 -2.45 5.10 13.63
N GLN A 11 -1.65 5.41 12.61
CA GLN A 11 -1.88 6.59 11.78
C GLN A 11 -2.74 6.31 10.55
N LEU A 12 -2.93 5.04 10.20
CA LEU A 12 -3.59 4.68 8.95
C LEU A 12 -5.02 5.22 8.86
N ASP A 13 -5.80 5.07 9.93
CA ASP A 13 -7.21 5.46 9.90
C ASP A 13 -7.40 6.93 9.56
N SER A 14 -6.51 7.79 10.02
CA SER A 14 -6.62 9.23 9.76
C SER A 14 -6.49 9.55 8.27
N TYR A 15 -5.75 8.74 7.51
CA TYR A 15 -5.65 8.90 6.07
C TYR A 15 -6.86 8.30 5.36
N VAL A 16 -7.27 7.11 5.77
CA VAL A 16 -8.39 6.40 5.15
C VAL A 16 -9.70 7.19 5.31
N GLU A 17 -9.90 7.79 6.47
CA GLU A 17 -11.11 8.56 6.78
C GLU A 17 -11.34 9.76 5.87
N LYS A 18 -10.28 10.28 5.26
CA LYS A 18 -10.41 11.43 4.35
C LYS A 18 -11.13 11.06 3.05
N GLY A 19 -11.32 9.79 2.78
CA GLY A 19 -12.08 9.33 1.63
C GLY A 19 -11.32 9.26 0.31
N LYS A 20 -10.13 9.82 0.25
CA LYS A 20 -9.30 9.76 -0.96
C LYS A 20 -8.72 8.36 -1.14
N PRO A 21 -8.28 8.01 -2.36
CA PRO A 21 -7.56 6.76 -2.54
C PRO A 21 -6.28 6.73 -1.71
N VAL A 22 -6.05 5.61 -1.02
CA VAL A 22 -4.86 5.41 -0.20
C VAL A 22 -4.24 4.08 -0.57
N LEU A 23 -2.93 4.08 -0.82
CA LEU A 23 -2.17 2.86 -1.02
C LEU A 23 -1.12 2.76 0.09
N LEU A 24 -1.14 1.65 0.82
CA LEU A 24 -0.18 1.40 1.88
C LEU A 24 0.70 0.22 1.50
N LEU A 25 1.99 0.48 1.39
CA LEU A 25 2.99 -0.56 1.18
C LEU A 25 3.50 -1.04 2.53
N ILE A 26 3.29 -2.30 2.82
CA ILE A 26 3.82 -2.93 4.03
C ILE A 26 5.03 -3.76 3.63
N TRP A 27 6.16 -3.45 4.25
CA TRP A 27 7.43 -4.09 3.92
C TRP A 27 8.14 -4.54 5.20
N ARG A 28 9.20 -5.33 5.03
CA ARG A 28 10.04 -5.73 6.15
C ARG A 28 11.50 -5.72 5.71
N LYS A 29 12.38 -5.56 6.68
CA LYS A 29 13.82 -5.60 6.43
C LYS A 29 14.22 -7.02 6.01
N GLY A 30 15.15 -7.12 5.07
CA GLY A 30 15.64 -8.41 4.61
C GLY A 30 14.74 -9.11 3.60
N CYS A 31 13.70 -8.44 3.13
CA CYS A 31 12.77 -8.98 2.14
C CYS A 31 13.23 -8.58 0.74
N ASP A 32 13.65 -9.54 -0.05
CA ASP A 32 14.16 -9.27 -1.40
C ASP A 32 13.08 -8.71 -2.33
N GLN A 33 11.87 -9.28 -2.29
CA GLN A 33 10.78 -8.79 -3.11
C GLN A 33 10.38 -7.35 -2.72
N CYS A 34 10.44 -7.01 -1.43
CA CYS A 34 10.16 -5.66 -0.96
C CYS A 34 11.15 -4.67 -1.58
N ARG A 35 12.42 -5.03 -1.57
CA ARG A 35 13.46 -4.19 -2.14
C ARG A 35 13.26 -3.97 -3.62
N ARG A 36 12.83 -5.00 -4.33
CA ARG A 36 12.58 -4.94 -5.77
C ARG A 36 11.30 -4.20 -6.11
N PHE A 37 10.29 -4.26 -5.25
CA PHE A 37 9.01 -3.60 -5.49
C PHE A 37 9.03 -2.12 -5.12
N LYS A 38 9.89 -1.72 -4.20
CA LYS A 38 9.96 -0.33 -3.74
C LYS A 38 10.13 0.69 -4.88
N PRO A 39 11.05 0.46 -5.85
CA PRO A 39 11.15 1.39 -6.98
C PRO A 39 9.88 1.46 -7.82
N VAL A 40 9.15 0.36 -7.95
CA VAL A 40 7.88 0.34 -8.66
C VAL A 40 6.87 1.21 -7.92
N PHE A 41 6.73 0.97 -6.62
CA PHE A 41 5.79 1.73 -5.79
C PHE A 41 6.09 3.23 -5.82
N ASN A 42 7.38 3.58 -5.82
CA ASN A 42 7.82 4.98 -5.82
C ASN A 42 7.43 5.73 -7.11
N GLN A 43 7.11 5.03 -8.18
CA GLN A 43 6.70 5.64 -9.44
C GLN A 43 5.20 5.89 -9.54
N LEU A 44 4.42 5.30 -8.63
CA LEU A 44 2.96 5.39 -8.70
C LEU A 44 2.40 6.79 -8.41
N PRO A 45 2.97 7.59 -7.51
CA PRO A 45 2.41 8.92 -7.24
C PRO A 45 2.26 9.82 -8.46
N GLN A 46 3.15 9.67 -9.43
CA GLN A 46 3.08 10.45 -10.67
C GLN A 46 1.87 10.06 -11.51
N ALA A 47 1.48 8.79 -11.48
CA ALA A 47 0.35 8.28 -12.24
C ALA A 47 -0.99 8.51 -11.53
N TYR A 48 -0.96 8.65 -10.21
CA TYR A 48 -2.16 8.81 -9.40
C TYR A 48 -1.98 10.00 -8.45
N PRO A 49 -1.95 11.23 -8.97
CA PRO A 49 -1.63 12.40 -8.12
C PRO A 49 -2.67 12.70 -7.04
N GLU A 50 -3.88 12.15 -7.15
CA GLU A 50 -4.93 12.35 -6.16
C GLU A 50 -4.88 11.34 -5.02
N ALA A 51 -4.11 10.28 -5.17
CA ALA A 51 -3.99 9.25 -4.16
C ALA A 51 -2.91 9.59 -3.15
N THR A 52 -3.07 9.05 -1.95
CA THR A 52 -2.06 9.15 -0.89
C THR A 52 -1.27 7.85 -0.85
N PHE A 53 0.04 7.97 -0.85
CA PHE A 53 0.94 6.82 -0.85
C PHE A 53 1.68 6.75 0.48
N LEU A 54 1.55 5.61 1.15
CA LEU A 54 2.09 5.39 2.49
C LEU A 54 2.97 4.14 2.51
N SER A 55 3.89 4.09 3.46
CA SER A 55 4.79 2.97 3.66
C SER A 55 4.83 2.64 5.14
N MET A 56 4.91 1.36 5.48
CA MET A 56 4.94 0.92 6.87
C MET A 56 5.86 -0.28 7.04
N SER A 57 6.76 -0.20 8.02
CA SER A 57 7.62 -1.33 8.37
C SER A 57 6.85 -2.30 9.26
N MET A 58 6.68 -3.54 8.78
CA MET A 58 5.91 -4.56 9.47
C MET A 58 6.36 -4.80 10.90
N PHE A 59 7.67 -4.86 11.12
CA PHE A 59 8.22 -5.21 12.42
C PHE A 59 8.60 -4.04 13.31
N ASN A 60 8.19 -2.84 12.94
CA ASN A 60 8.48 -1.66 13.76
C ASN A 60 7.69 -1.65 15.08
N SER A 61 6.56 -2.34 15.14
CA SER A 61 5.76 -2.48 16.35
C SER A 61 4.84 -3.69 16.24
N MET A 62 4.31 -4.13 17.37
CA MET A 62 3.31 -5.20 17.38
C MET A 62 2.04 -4.78 16.67
N GLU A 63 1.67 -3.51 16.77
CA GLU A 63 0.48 -3.01 16.09
C GLU A 63 0.64 -3.07 14.57
N ASN A 64 1.85 -2.74 14.07
CA ASN A 64 2.13 -2.85 12.64
C ASN A 64 2.05 -4.31 12.19
N LEU A 65 2.62 -5.22 12.97
CA LEU A 65 2.56 -6.64 12.64
C LEU A 65 1.12 -7.15 12.60
N ARG A 66 0.31 -6.77 13.59
CA ARG A 66 -1.09 -7.19 13.64
C ARG A 66 -1.89 -6.64 12.47
N LEU A 67 -1.63 -5.41 12.07
CA LEU A 67 -2.29 -4.83 10.90
C LEU A 67 -1.94 -5.64 9.65
N ALA A 68 -0.68 -5.95 9.47
CA ALA A 68 -0.23 -6.73 8.32
C ALA A 68 -0.89 -8.12 8.30
N GLU A 69 -0.88 -8.81 9.44
CA GLU A 69 -1.43 -10.16 9.56
C GLU A 69 -2.94 -10.23 9.34
N LYS A 70 -3.63 -9.13 9.58
CA LYS A 70 -5.06 -9.05 9.30
C LYS A 70 -5.37 -9.25 7.82
N TYR A 71 -4.48 -8.82 6.95
CA TYR A 71 -4.67 -8.89 5.50
C TYR A 71 -3.87 -9.99 4.82
N GLU A 72 -2.68 -10.29 5.32
CA GLU A 72 -1.83 -11.35 4.79
C GLU A 72 -0.81 -11.75 5.85
N LYS A 73 -0.69 -13.04 6.15
CA LYS A 73 0.12 -13.48 7.29
C LYS A 73 1.60 -13.61 7.01
N ASP A 74 1.98 -14.20 5.90
CA ASP A 74 3.34 -14.70 5.76
C ASP A 74 4.16 -14.10 4.63
N THR A 75 3.60 -13.18 3.89
CA THR A 75 4.24 -12.69 2.67
C THR A 75 4.33 -11.17 2.66
N THR A 76 5.51 -10.65 2.29
CA THR A 76 5.72 -9.24 1.99
C THR A 76 6.38 -9.13 0.63
N PRO A 77 6.23 -8.04 -0.09
CA PRO A 77 5.47 -6.83 0.29
C PRO A 77 3.96 -7.06 0.20
N ILE A 78 3.22 -6.26 0.95
CA ILE A 78 1.76 -6.24 0.86
C ILE A 78 1.36 -4.81 0.51
N THR A 79 0.50 -4.64 -0.49
CA THR A 79 -0.04 -3.32 -0.81
C THR A 79 -1.53 -3.34 -0.54
N LEU A 80 -1.97 -2.50 0.39
CA LEU A 80 -3.39 -2.34 0.71
C LEU A 80 -3.92 -1.13 -0.04
N VAL A 81 -5.11 -1.28 -0.61
CA VAL A 81 -5.75 -0.21 -1.37
C VAL A 81 -7.06 0.15 -0.70
N PHE A 82 -7.23 1.43 -0.40
CA PHE A 82 -8.45 1.98 0.22
C PHE A 82 -8.99 3.10 -0.66
N CYS A 83 -10.30 3.28 -0.64
CA CYS A 83 -10.93 4.44 -1.25
C CYS A 83 -12.30 4.64 -0.63
N LYS A 84 -12.70 5.89 -0.41
CA LYS A 84 -13.98 6.23 0.20
C LYS A 84 -14.15 5.59 1.57
N GLY A 85 -13.05 5.44 2.30
CA GLY A 85 -13.07 4.88 3.64
C GLY A 85 -13.16 3.35 3.70
N ILE A 86 -13.04 2.67 2.56
CA ILE A 86 -13.24 1.22 2.46
C ILE A 86 -11.99 0.56 1.89
N HIS A 87 -11.65 -0.62 2.43
CA HIS A 87 -10.60 -1.46 1.87
C HIS A 87 -11.11 -2.09 0.57
N LEU A 88 -10.43 -1.80 -0.54
CA LEU A 88 -10.83 -2.28 -1.86
C LEU A 88 -10.11 -3.55 -2.28
N GLY A 89 -8.86 -3.71 -1.89
CA GLY A 89 -8.08 -4.86 -2.34
C GLY A 89 -6.72 -4.95 -1.68
N THR A 90 -6.14 -6.13 -1.79
CA THR A 90 -4.81 -6.43 -1.25
C THR A 90 -3.98 -7.06 -2.37
N PHE A 91 -2.80 -6.49 -2.60
CA PHE A 91 -1.84 -7.03 -3.57
C PHE A 91 -0.68 -7.61 -2.80
N VAL A 92 -0.34 -8.87 -3.05
CA VAL A 92 0.71 -9.57 -2.34
C VAL A 92 1.88 -9.83 -3.26
N GLY A 93 3.08 -9.45 -2.83
CA GLY A 93 4.30 -9.72 -3.56
C GLY A 93 4.67 -8.64 -4.57
N TYR A 94 5.67 -8.96 -5.37
CA TYR A 94 6.19 -8.08 -6.40
C TYR A 94 5.29 -8.05 -7.63
N TYR A 95 5.12 -6.87 -8.18
CA TYR A 95 4.47 -6.65 -9.48
C TYR A 95 5.35 -5.71 -10.30
N SER A 96 5.40 -5.91 -11.62
CA SER A 96 5.99 -4.90 -12.48
C SER A 96 5.11 -3.65 -12.48
N LEU A 97 5.66 -2.53 -12.85
CA LEU A 97 4.89 -1.28 -12.90
C LEU A 97 3.66 -1.41 -13.79
N LEU A 98 3.85 -2.01 -14.96
CA LEU A 98 2.76 -2.17 -15.93
C LEU A 98 1.64 -3.06 -15.37
N ASP A 99 2.01 -4.21 -14.80
CA ASP A 99 1.03 -5.12 -14.24
C ASP A 99 0.31 -4.50 -13.04
N PHE A 100 1.06 -3.82 -12.18
CA PHE A 100 0.46 -3.22 -11.00
C PHE A 100 -0.55 -2.13 -11.38
N ARG A 101 -0.18 -1.27 -12.33
CA ARG A 101 -1.08 -0.21 -12.79
C ARG A 101 -2.33 -0.78 -13.45
N SER A 102 -2.18 -1.86 -14.21
CA SER A 102 -3.31 -2.51 -14.86
C SER A 102 -4.30 -3.04 -13.82
N LYS A 103 -3.79 -3.76 -12.82
CA LYS A 103 -4.64 -4.32 -11.76
C LYS A 103 -5.23 -3.25 -10.85
N LEU A 104 -4.46 -2.23 -10.54
CA LEU A 104 -4.92 -1.12 -9.72
C LEU A 104 -6.05 -0.35 -10.42
N GLY A 105 -5.89 -0.14 -11.74
CA GLY A 105 -6.92 0.49 -12.55
C GLY A 105 -8.23 -0.29 -12.51
N GLU A 106 -8.16 -1.62 -12.59
CA GLU A 106 -9.35 -2.48 -12.48
C GLU A 106 -10.02 -2.31 -11.13
N VAL A 107 -9.24 -2.30 -10.04
CA VAL A 107 -9.79 -2.15 -8.69
C VAL A 107 -10.50 -0.81 -8.55
N PHE A 108 -9.90 0.26 -9.03
CA PHE A 108 -10.51 1.59 -8.94
C PHE A 108 -11.77 1.67 -9.80
N GLU A 109 -11.73 1.12 -11.00
CA GLU A 109 -12.89 1.15 -11.90
C GLU A 109 -14.06 0.36 -11.33
N GLU A 110 -13.82 -0.86 -10.83
CA GLU A 110 -14.86 -1.72 -10.25
C GLU A 110 -15.52 -1.09 -9.03
N ASN A 111 -14.78 -0.26 -8.29
CA ASN A 111 -15.26 0.37 -7.06
C ASN A 111 -15.61 1.85 -7.25
N GLN A 112 -15.61 2.31 -8.47
CA GLN A 112 -15.97 3.69 -8.81
C GLN A 112 -15.13 4.72 -8.01
N CYS A 113 -13.86 4.42 -7.91
CA CYS A 113 -12.96 5.30 -7.18
C CYS A 113 -12.10 6.21 -8.08
#